data_8f832b4d3a0f7d849937a7604a81a4f9
#
_entry.id   8f832b4d3a0f7d849937a7604a81a4f9
#
_cell.length_a   1.000
_cell.length_b   1.000
_cell.length_c   1.000
_cell.angle_alpha   90.00
_cell.angle_beta   90.00
_cell.angle_gamma   90.00
#
_symmetry.space_group_name_H-M   'P 1'
#
loop_
_entity.id
_entity.type
_entity.pdbx_description
1 polymer ?
#
loop_
_entity_poly.entity_id
_entity_poly.type
_entity_poly.pdbx_seq_one_letter_code
_entity_poly.pdbx_strand_id
1 'polypeptide(L)'
;MATKSATTKEEAQTKLLTEQELLAMPESDYMNEAQLAFFKNRLKQLEQEILTNADITTEHLRETQFVPDPADRATIEEEHALELRTRDRERKLLKKVQQSLSLIDSGSYGWCEETGEPIGIPRLLARPTATLSLEAQERREMRQKLYGD
;
A
#
# COMPACT_ATOMS: atom_id res chain seq x y z
N MET A 1 13.59 -24.52 30.03
CA MET A 1 13.45 -25.03 28.65
C MET A 1 12.37 -24.29 27.80
N ALA A 2 11.58 -23.43 28.40
CA ALA A 2 10.59 -22.64 27.66
C ALA A 2 11.18 -21.47 26.86
N THR A 3 12.41 -21.07 27.10
CA THR A 3 13.07 -19.94 26.45
C THR A 3 13.54 -20.19 25.02
N LYS A 4 13.82 -21.46 24.66
CA LYS A 4 14.30 -21.81 23.31
C LYS A 4 13.20 -21.81 22.24
N SER A 5 11.95 -22.01 22.59
CA SER A 5 10.85 -22.02 21.64
C SER A 5 10.34 -20.61 21.30
N ALA A 6 10.49 -19.65 22.22
CA ALA A 6 10.14 -18.25 21.99
C ALA A 6 11.16 -17.57 21.05
N THR A 7 12.46 -17.89 21.23
CA THR A 7 13.53 -17.33 20.40
C THR A 7 13.42 -17.81 18.95
N THR A 8 13.00 -19.07 18.74
CA THR A 8 12.84 -19.61 17.39
C THR A 8 11.66 -18.99 16.64
N LYS A 9 10.60 -18.61 17.35
CA LYS A 9 9.46 -17.91 16.75
C LYS A 9 9.79 -16.46 16.38
N GLU A 10 10.56 -15.78 17.21
CA GLU A 10 11.00 -14.41 16.91
C GLU A 10 12.00 -14.39 15.75
N GLU A 11 12.92 -15.34 15.69
CA GLU A 11 13.85 -15.47 14.57
C GLU A 11 13.14 -15.82 13.26
N ALA A 12 12.08 -16.63 13.31
CA ALA A 12 11.25 -16.94 12.15
C ALA A 12 10.43 -15.73 11.69
N GLN A 13 10.02 -14.85 12.61
CA GLN A 13 9.30 -13.62 12.29
C GLN A 13 10.21 -12.53 11.72
N THR A 14 11.51 -12.55 12.04
CA THR A 14 12.46 -11.57 11.51
C THR A 14 13.00 -11.93 10.14
N LYS A 15 12.93 -13.21 9.73
CA LYS A 15 13.34 -13.66 8.40
C LYS A 15 12.18 -13.59 7.42
N LEU A 16 11.99 -12.41 6.85
CA LEU A 16 11.01 -12.24 5.77
C LEU A 16 11.53 -12.85 4.47
N LEU A 17 10.62 -13.37 3.66
CA LEU A 17 10.94 -13.86 2.32
C LEU A 17 11.42 -12.70 1.44
N THR A 18 12.27 -13.03 0.45
CA THR A 18 12.62 -12.09 -0.61
C THR A 18 11.58 -12.19 -1.73
N GLU A 19 11.55 -11.20 -2.63
CA GLU A 19 10.67 -11.23 -3.79
C GLU A 19 10.92 -12.45 -4.67
N GLN A 20 12.19 -12.84 -4.83
CA GLN A 20 12.57 -14.02 -5.61
C GLN A 20 12.06 -15.30 -4.97
N GLU A 21 12.16 -15.42 -3.64
CA GLU A 21 11.63 -16.57 -2.91
C GLU A 21 10.12 -16.68 -3.03
N LEU A 22 9.40 -15.54 -2.98
CA LEU A 22 7.96 -15.49 -3.18
C LEU A 22 7.56 -16.00 -4.56
N LEU A 23 8.24 -15.53 -5.60
CA LEU A 23 7.93 -15.91 -6.97
C LEU A 23 8.25 -17.37 -7.25
N ALA A 24 9.21 -17.95 -6.52
CA ALA A 24 9.60 -19.35 -6.65
C ALA A 24 8.67 -20.31 -5.89
N MET A 25 7.83 -19.81 -4.99
CA MET A 25 6.93 -20.65 -4.19
C MET A 25 5.79 -21.21 -5.04
N PRO A 26 5.36 -22.47 -4.79
CA PRO A 26 4.26 -23.07 -5.53
C PRO A 26 2.91 -22.42 -5.20
N GLU A 27 1.93 -22.60 -6.08
CA GLU A 27 0.57 -22.07 -5.89
C GLU A 27 -0.11 -22.61 -4.62
N SER A 28 0.26 -23.82 -4.17
CA SER A 28 -0.27 -24.40 -2.93
C SER A 28 0.11 -23.61 -1.68
N ASP A 29 1.18 -22.82 -1.75
CA ASP A 29 1.64 -21.97 -0.64
C ASP A 29 1.08 -20.53 -0.72
N TYR A 30 0.15 -20.27 -1.66
CA TYR A 30 -0.41 -18.95 -1.85
C TYR A 30 -1.08 -18.44 -0.57
N MET A 31 -0.65 -17.25 -0.16
CA MET A 31 -1.11 -16.58 1.08
C MET A 31 -0.92 -17.43 2.34
N ASN A 32 0.15 -18.23 2.40
CA ASN A 32 0.54 -18.86 3.65
C ASN A 32 1.09 -17.81 4.63
N GLU A 33 1.37 -18.21 5.86
CA GLU A 33 1.80 -17.27 6.91
C GLU A 33 3.05 -16.48 6.53
N ALA A 34 4.02 -17.10 5.85
CA ALA A 34 5.25 -16.46 5.43
C ALA A 34 5.00 -15.40 4.35
N GLN A 35 4.14 -15.69 3.39
CA GLN A 35 3.76 -14.74 2.34
C GLN A 35 2.96 -13.57 2.92
N LEU A 36 2.01 -13.85 3.80
CA LEU A 36 1.24 -12.81 4.49
C LEU A 36 2.13 -11.91 5.33
N ALA A 37 3.12 -12.47 6.01
CA ALA A 37 4.10 -11.69 6.79
C ALA A 37 4.91 -10.75 5.90
N PHE A 38 5.32 -11.21 4.72
CA PHE A 38 6.04 -10.39 3.74
C PHE A 38 5.18 -9.19 3.30
N PHE A 39 3.95 -9.42 2.88
CA PHE A 39 3.07 -8.36 2.42
C PHE A 39 2.65 -7.43 3.55
N LYS A 40 2.42 -7.94 4.74
CA LYS A 40 2.13 -7.13 5.92
C LYS A 40 3.28 -6.16 6.22
N ASN A 41 4.52 -6.65 6.18
CA ASN A 41 5.69 -5.81 6.38
C ASN A 41 5.80 -4.73 5.30
N ARG A 42 5.60 -5.10 4.05
CA ARG A 42 5.64 -4.15 2.92
C ARG A 42 4.57 -3.07 3.04
N LEU A 43 3.37 -3.44 3.42
CA LEU A 43 2.26 -2.51 3.64
C LEU A 43 2.54 -1.56 4.83
N LYS A 44 3.11 -2.07 5.90
CA LYS A 44 3.50 -1.24 7.05
C LYS A 44 4.60 -0.25 6.71
N GLN A 45 5.58 -0.65 5.90
CA GLN A 45 6.62 0.25 5.41
C GLN A 45 6.00 1.38 4.55
N LEU A 46 5.08 1.02 3.67
CA LEU A 46 4.38 1.98 2.82
C LEU A 46 3.54 2.95 3.66
N GLU A 47 2.83 2.45 4.68
CA GLU A 47 2.09 3.28 5.63
C GLU A 47 3.00 4.29 6.32
N GLN A 48 4.15 3.84 6.80
CA GLN A 48 5.11 4.68 7.49
C GLN A 48 5.68 5.77 6.57
N GLU A 49 6.00 5.43 5.33
CA GLU A 49 6.47 6.38 4.33
C GLU A 49 5.43 7.47 4.05
N ILE A 50 4.17 7.09 3.90
CA ILE A 50 3.08 8.04 3.65
C ILE A 50 2.92 9.00 4.84
N LEU A 51 2.94 8.48 6.06
CA LEU A 51 2.80 9.30 7.27
C LEU A 51 3.98 10.27 7.44
N THR A 52 5.19 9.82 7.15
CA THR A 52 6.38 10.67 7.21
C THR A 52 6.31 11.78 6.16
N ASN A 53 5.92 11.46 4.93
CA ASN A 53 5.76 12.44 3.86
C ASN A 53 4.66 13.47 4.18
N ALA A 54 3.58 13.04 4.80
CA ALA A 54 2.50 13.94 5.22
C ALA A 54 2.98 14.96 6.25
N ASP A 55 3.81 14.56 7.21
CA ASP A 55 4.40 15.47 8.21
C ASP A 55 5.33 16.49 7.56
N ILE A 56 6.19 16.06 6.62
CA ILE A 56 7.10 16.94 5.88
C ILE A 56 6.30 17.97 5.05
N THR A 57 5.26 17.53 4.37
CA THR A 57 4.40 18.40 3.55
C THR A 57 3.70 19.45 4.43
N THR A 58 3.22 19.05 5.60
CA THR A 58 2.57 19.96 6.54
C THR A 58 3.54 21.04 7.04
N GLU A 59 4.77 20.67 7.38
CA GLU A 59 5.80 21.62 7.80
C GLU A 59 6.13 22.60 6.67
N HIS A 60 6.30 22.11 5.45
CA HIS A 60 6.58 22.95 4.28
C HIS A 60 5.47 23.96 4.01
N LEU A 61 4.21 23.54 4.12
CA LEU A 61 3.06 24.44 3.96
C LEU A 61 3.02 25.53 5.03
N ARG A 62 3.44 25.23 6.25
CA ARG A 62 3.52 26.23 7.33
C ARG A 62 4.65 27.24 7.11
N GLU A 63 5.81 26.80 6.65
CA GLU A 63 6.97 27.65 6.43
C GLU A 63 6.75 28.68 5.32
N THR A 64 5.93 28.37 4.32
CA THR A 64 5.70 29.23 3.16
C THR A 64 4.55 30.22 3.30
N GLN A 65 3.93 30.34 4.48
CA GLN A 65 2.78 31.24 4.71
C GLN A 65 3.10 32.74 4.75
N PHE A 66 4.36 33.15 4.80
CA PHE A 66 4.76 34.54 5.07
C PHE A 66 5.63 35.16 3.95
N VAL A 67 5.25 35.00 2.68
CA VAL A 67 5.98 35.63 1.56
C VAL A 67 5.27 36.92 1.13
N PRO A 68 5.93 38.09 1.19
CA PRO A 68 5.29 39.39 0.92
C PRO A 68 5.17 39.76 -0.55
N ASP A 69 5.91 39.14 -1.48
CA ASP A 69 5.90 39.48 -2.91
C ASP A 69 4.70 38.82 -3.63
N PRO A 70 3.85 39.59 -4.38
CA PRO A 70 2.72 39.02 -5.09
C PRO A 70 3.10 37.99 -6.17
N ALA A 71 4.23 38.14 -6.86
CA ALA A 71 4.69 37.16 -7.84
C ALA A 71 5.12 35.85 -7.18
N ASP A 72 5.85 35.93 -6.09
CA ASP A 72 6.24 34.78 -5.30
C ASP A 72 5.03 34.11 -4.64
N ARG A 73 4.05 34.92 -4.23
CA ARG A 73 2.79 34.42 -3.68
C ARG A 73 2.04 33.55 -4.68
N ALA A 74 1.94 33.97 -5.94
CA ALA A 74 1.27 33.19 -6.98
C ALA A 74 1.95 31.84 -7.22
N THR A 75 3.29 31.83 -7.28
CA THR A 75 4.08 30.62 -7.43
C THR A 75 3.88 29.68 -6.21
N ILE A 76 3.89 30.24 -5.00
CA ILE A 76 3.68 29.48 -3.78
C ILE A 76 2.25 28.89 -3.73
N GLU A 77 1.25 29.63 -4.17
CA GLU A 77 -0.13 29.15 -4.24
C GLU A 77 -0.25 27.96 -5.21
N GLU A 78 0.44 28.00 -6.35
CA GLU A 78 0.48 26.87 -7.29
C GLU A 78 1.18 25.66 -6.68
N GLU A 79 2.31 25.87 -6.00
CA GLU A 79 3.02 24.80 -5.29
C GLU A 79 2.17 24.20 -4.18
N HIS A 80 1.47 25.03 -3.40
CA HIS A 80 0.55 24.57 -2.36
C HIS A 80 -0.59 23.76 -2.94
N ALA A 81 -1.17 24.18 -4.07
CA ALA A 81 -2.24 23.45 -4.72
C ALA A 81 -1.76 22.05 -5.18
N LEU A 82 -0.53 21.98 -5.71
CA LEU A 82 0.08 20.72 -6.12
C LEU A 82 0.35 19.81 -4.90
N GLU A 83 0.89 20.37 -3.83
CA GLU A 83 1.15 19.64 -2.59
C GLU A 83 -0.15 19.10 -1.96
N LEU A 84 -1.22 19.88 -1.97
CA LEU A 84 -2.52 19.47 -1.46
C LEU A 84 -3.12 18.33 -2.27
N ARG A 85 -2.94 18.34 -3.60
CA ARG A 85 -3.37 17.22 -4.47
C ARG A 85 -2.59 15.95 -4.17
N THR A 86 -1.28 16.09 -3.99
CA THR A 86 -0.41 14.97 -3.60
C THR A 86 -0.83 14.41 -2.25
N ARG A 87 -1.12 15.28 -1.29
CA ARG A 87 -1.59 14.90 0.04
C ARG A 87 -2.93 14.15 -0.02
N ASP A 88 -3.87 14.61 -0.85
CA ASP A 88 -5.14 13.92 -1.04
C ASP A 88 -4.96 12.53 -1.64
N ARG A 89 -4.06 12.40 -2.62
CA ARG A 89 -3.72 11.12 -3.22
C ARG A 89 -3.09 10.18 -2.20
N GLU A 90 -2.17 10.68 -1.39
CA GLU A 90 -1.53 9.89 -0.33
C GLU A 90 -2.52 9.46 0.74
N ARG A 91 -3.46 10.33 1.10
CA ARG A 91 -4.52 9.99 2.06
C ARG A 91 -5.38 8.83 1.56
N LYS A 92 -5.74 8.85 0.28
CA LYS A 92 -6.51 7.77 -0.34
C LYS A 92 -5.70 6.48 -0.38
N LEU A 93 -4.42 6.56 -0.69
CA LEU A 93 -3.52 5.42 -0.68
C LEU A 93 -3.35 4.86 0.74
N LEU A 94 -3.20 5.73 1.73
CA LEU A 94 -3.11 5.33 3.14
C LEU A 94 -4.35 4.53 3.56
N LYS A 95 -5.52 4.99 3.18
CA LYS A 95 -6.78 4.28 3.46
C LYS A 95 -6.78 2.89 2.84
N LYS A 96 -6.32 2.76 1.59
CA LYS A 96 -6.21 1.47 0.91
C LYS A 96 -5.19 0.55 1.60
N VAL A 97 -4.08 1.09 2.06
CA VAL A 97 -3.06 0.34 2.81
C VAL A 97 -3.65 -0.20 4.10
N GLN A 98 -4.37 0.63 4.84
CA GLN A 98 -5.02 0.22 6.09
C GLN A 98 -6.10 -0.84 5.86
N GLN A 99 -6.85 -0.73 4.78
CA GLN A 99 -7.83 -1.76 4.38
C GLN A 99 -7.15 -3.07 4.04
N SER A 100 -6.03 -3.02 3.33
CA SER A 100 -5.25 -4.22 3.00
C SER A 100 -4.69 -4.90 4.24
N LEU A 101 -4.21 -4.13 5.21
CA LEU A 101 -3.75 -4.66 6.50
C LEU A 101 -4.90 -5.36 7.25
N SER A 102 -6.10 -4.78 7.21
CA SER A 102 -7.30 -5.40 7.78
C SER A 102 -7.66 -6.72 7.09
N LEU A 103 -7.50 -6.78 5.76
CA LEU A 103 -7.74 -8.00 4.99
C LEU A 103 -6.75 -9.11 5.35
N ILE A 104 -5.50 -8.77 5.64
CA ILE A 104 -4.51 -9.73 6.13
C ILE A 104 -4.97 -10.33 7.46
N ASP A 105 -5.41 -9.47 8.39
CA ASP A 105 -5.88 -9.92 9.71
C ASP A 105 -7.11 -10.79 9.62
N SER A 106 -8.01 -10.54 8.67
CA SER A 106 -9.24 -11.33 8.46
C SER A 106 -9.03 -12.56 7.59
N GLY A 107 -7.86 -12.72 6.96
CA GLY A 107 -7.56 -13.86 6.08
C GLY A 107 -8.08 -13.73 4.66
N SER A 108 -8.53 -12.53 4.25
CA SER A 108 -9.10 -12.28 2.92
C SER A 108 -8.13 -11.60 1.95
N TYR A 109 -6.92 -11.28 2.39
CA TYR A 109 -5.92 -10.62 1.55
C TYR A 109 -5.44 -11.54 0.42
N GLY A 110 -5.23 -10.96 -0.75
CA GLY A 110 -4.71 -11.67 -1.92
C GLY A 110 -5.77 -12.33 -2.79
N TRP A 111 -7.04 -12.20 -2.43
CA TRP A 111 -8.16 -12.77 -3.18
C TRP A 111 -8.98 -11.66 -3.83
N CYS A 112 -9.37 -11.87 -5.09
CA CYS A 112 -10.17 -10.91 -5.84
C CYS A 112 -11.56 -10.74 -5.20
N GLU A 113 -11.98 -9.51 -4.95
CA GLU A 113 -13.28 -9.21 -4.36
C GLU A 113 -14.46 -9.59 -5.26
N GLU A 114 -14.28 -9.53 -6.58
CA GLU A 114 -15.37 -9.83 -7.52
C GLU A 114 -15.47 -11.31 -7.85
N THR A 115 -14.34 -11.99 -8.06
CA THR A 115 -14.33 -13.37 -8.56
C THR A 115 -13.96 -14.41 -7.51
N GLY A 116 -13.34 -14.00 -6.40
CA GLY A 116 -12.82 -14.92 -5.39
C GLY A 116 -11.56 -15.66 -5.81
N GLU A 117 -11.04 -15.41 -7.00
CA GLU A 117 -9.82 -16.03 -7.50
C GLU A 117 -8.59 -15.36 -6.91
N PRO A 118 -7.42 -16.05 -6.87
CA PRO A 118 -6.18 -15.43 -6.43
C PRO A 118 -5.78 -14.25 -7.30
N ILE A 119 -5.40 -13.14 -6.68
CA ILE A 119 -4.89 -11.97 -7.40
C ILE A 119 -3.54 -12.28 -8.05
N GLY A 120 -2.69 -13.03 -7.36
CA GLY A 120 -1.39 -13.45 -7.84
C GLY A 120 -0.24 -12.66 -7.24
N ILE A 121 0.86 -13.34 -6.99
CA ILE A 121 2.05 -12.76 -6.38
C ILE A 121 2.64 -11.62 -7.23
N PRO A 122 2.82 -11.76 -8.56
CA PRO A 122 3.39 -10.68 -9.35
C PRO A 122 2.59 -9.37 -9.29
N ARG A 123 1.26 -9.48 -9.31
CA ARG A 123 0.40 -8.29 -9.21
C ARG A 123 0.47 -7.65 -7.83
N LEU A 124 0.50 -8.44 -6.77
CA LEU A 124 0.61 -7.95 -5.39
C LEU A 124 1.98 -7.32 -5.12
N LEU A 125 3.05 -7.83 -5.73
CA LEU A 125 4.36 -7.20 -5.64
C LEU A 125 4.38 -5.83 -6.32
N ALA A 126 3.72 -5.71 -7.46
CA ALA A 126 3.60 -4.43 -8.16
C ALA A 126 2.66 -3.47 -7.44
N ARG A 127 1.56 -3.99 -6.90
CA ARG A 127 0.53 -3.18 -6.22
C ARG A 127 0.01 -3.93 -4.98
N PRO A 128 0.66 -3.76 -3.82
CA PRO A 128 0.26 -4.49 -2.60
C PRO A 128 -1.15 -4.19 -2.12
N THR A 129 -1.75 -3.08 -2.53
CA THR A 129 -3.11 -2.70 -2.18
C THR A 129 -4.17 -3.20 -3.16
N ALA A 130 -3.80 -4.02 -4.14
CA ALA A 130 -4.73 -4.55 -5.12
C ALA A 130 -5.79 -5.44 -4.45
N THR A 131 -7.06 -5.21 -4.79
CA THR A 131 -8.21 -5.98 -4.31
C THR A 131 -8.92 -6.73 -5.44
N LEU A 132 -8.52 -6.50 -6.66
CA LEU A 132 -9.08 -7.11 -7.86
C LEU A 132 -7.98 -7.79 -8.67
N SER A 133 -8.31 -8.92 -9.29
CA SER A 133 -7.45 -9.53 -10.29
C SER A 133 -7.30 -8.58 -11.49
N LEU A 134 -6.29 -8.80 -12.32
CA LEU A 134 -6.07 -7.98 -13.51
C LEU A 134 -7.31 -7.97 -14.42
N GLU A 135 -7.90 -9.14 -14.65
CA GLU A 135 -9.11 -9.30 -15.48
C GLU A 135 -10.31 -8.54 -14.89
N ALA A 136 -10.51 -8.64 -13.58
CA ALA A 136 -11.60 -7.93 -12.90
C ALA A 136 -11.40 -6.41 -12.95
N GLN A 137 -10.16 -5.95 -12.81
CA GLN A 137 -9.82 -4.54 -12.91
C GLN A 137 -10.08 -4.01 -14.33
N GLU A 138 -9.67 -4.75 -15.35
CA GLU A 138 -9.92 -4.39 -16.75
C GLU A 138 -11.40 -4.32 -17.06
N ARG A 139 -12.21 -5.27 -16.57
CA ARG A 139 -13.66 -5.26 -16.75
C ARG A 139 -14.30 -4.04 -16.09
N ARG A 140 -13.84 -3.68 -14.88
CA ARG A 140 -14.35 -2.50 -14.17
C ARG A 140 -14.02 -1.22 -14.93
N GLU A 141 -12.80 -1.09 -15.41
CA GLU A 141 -12.37 0.06 -16.21
C GLU A 141 -13.15 0.18 -17.53
N MET A 142 -13.38 -0.95 -18.19
CA MET A 142 -14.19 -0.99 -19.43
C MET A 142 -15.63 -0.54 -19.15
N ARG A 143 -16.21 -0.98 -18.04
CA ARG A 143 -17.56 -0.59 -17.65
C ARG A 143 -17.63 0.91 -17.36
N GLN A 144 -16.62 1.46 -16.69
CA GLN A 144 -16.56 2.91 -16.43
C GLN A 144 -16.48 3.72 -17.72
N LYS A 145 -15.71 3.26 -18.70
CA LYS A 145 -15.59 3.91 -20.00
C LYS A 145 -16.91 3.90 -20.79
N LEU A 146 -17.65 2.78 -20.69
CA LEU A 146 -18.89 2.61 -21.45
C LEU A 146 -20.09 3.30 -20.79
N TYR A 147 -20.15 3.34 -19.45
CA TYR A 147 -21.31 3.80 -18.71
C TYR A 147 -21.07 5.03 -17.84
N GLY A 148 -19.86 5.55 -17.81
CA GLY A 148 -19.53 6.79 -17.13
C GLY A 148 -19.47 6.73 -15.60
N ASP A 149 -19.41 5.54 -15.02
CA ASP A 149 -19.28 5.39 -13.57
C ASP A 149 -17.98 4.69 -13.20
#